data_f87c1be18b5d690ae7556f94f7a5c14e
#
_entry.id   f87c1be18b5d690ae7556f94f7a5c14e
#
_cell.length_a   1.000
_cell.length_b   1.000
_cell.length_c   1.000
_cell.angle_alpha   90.00
_cell.angle_beta   90.00
_cell.angle_gamma   90.00
#
_symmetry.space_group_name_H-M   'P 1'
#
loop_
_entity.id
_entity.type
_entity.pdbx_description
1 polymer ?
#
loop_
_entity_poly.entity_id
_entity_poly.type
_entity_poly.pdbx_seq_one_letter_code
_entity_poly.pdbx_strand_id
1 'polypeptide(L)'
;LLRFAASGYFPATAFIKNQPDKASLRVFNDNINLEIVSHCWNYARFFVYQLSSLVKYPPTNMQVRFTVFYSEDDVETTKLLQHFQTIVVPNVQWNFQKLPTPLLLRRAIGRNHASKQTKADWIWFADCDMVFHEGCLDTLEQLLKGRQDILVFPDTLLVTPLLTEADPMISA
;
A
#
# COMPACT_ATOMS: atom_id res chain seq x y z
N LEU A 1 22.18 -18.18 -7.06
CA LEU A 1 20.85 -18.79 -7.17
C LEU A 1 19.75 -17.73 -7.36
N LEU A 2 19.63 -16.70 -6.48
CA LEU A 2 18.59 -15.66 -6.59
C LEU A 2 18.68 -14.85 -7.89
N ARG A 3 19.89 -14.44 -8.33
CA ARG A 3 20.08 -13.76 -9.60
C ARG A 3 19.72 -14.62 -10.82
N PHE A 4 19.90 -15.93 -10.72
CA PHE A 4 19.56 -16.87 -11.77
C PHE A 4 18.04 -17.10 -11.87
N ALA A 5 17.36 -17.16 -10.72
CA ALA A 5 15.90 -17.23 -10.66
C ALA A 5 15.23 -15.94 -11.18
N ALA A 6 15.86 -14.78 -10.94
CA ALA A 6 15.37 -13.48 -11.41
C ALA A 6 15.66 -13.21 -12.90
N SER A 7 16.49 -14.02 -13.57
CA SER A 7 16.89 -13.84 -14.97
C SER A 7 15.80 -14.20 -16.00
N GLY A 8 14.66 -14.77 -15.55
CA GLY A 8 13.58 -15.19 -16.44
C GLY A 8 13.86 -16.47 -17.25
N TYR A 9 15.04 -17.10 -17.09
CA TYR A 9 15.37 -18.34 -17.79
C TYR A 9 14.50 -19.54 -17.38
N PHE A 10 13.97 -19.51 -16.16
CA PHE A 10 13.03 -20.52 -15.69
C PHE A 10 11.66 -19.91 -15.48
N PRO A 11 10.60 -20.47 -16.04
CA PRO A 11 9.25 -19.99 -15.80
C PRO A 11 8.90 -20.15 -14.32
N ALA A 12 8.16 -19.19 -13.78
CA ALA A 12 7.71 -19.20 -12.37
C ALA A 12 6.98 -20.50 -12.00
N THR A 13 6.31 -21.12 -12.97
CA THR A 13 5.63 -22.43 -12.84
C THR A 13 6.55 -23.57 -12.45
N ALA A 14 7.87 -23.47 -12.72
CA ALA A 14 8.85 -24.48 -12.29
C ALA A 14 9.04 -24.48 -10.77
N PHE A 15 8.74 -23.36 -10.09
CA PHE A 15 8.97 -23.18 -8.66
C PHE A 15 7.68 -23.04 -7.86
N ILE A 16 6.61 -22.56 -8.49
CA ILE A 16 5.31 -22.31 -7.85
C ILE A 16 4.31 -23.32 -8.40
N LYS A 17 3.99 -24.32 -7.59
CA LYS A 17 2.89 -25.24 -7.88
C LYS A 17 1.56 -24.48 -7.71
N ASN A 18 0.62 -24.68 -8.64
CA ASN A 18 -0.72 -24.08 -8.63
C ASN A 18 -0.75 -22.55 -8.90
N GLN A 19 0.10 -22.08 -9.80
CA GLN A 19 -0.09 -20.73 -10.32
C GLN A 19 -1.43 -20.68 -11.09
N PRO A 20 -2.31 -19.70 -10.83
CA PRO A 20 -3.56 -19.59 -11.57
C PRO A 20 -3.28 -19.39 -13.05
N ASP A 21 -4.04 -20.07 -13.89
CA ASP A 21 -3.99 -19.83 -15.35
C ASP A 21 -4.43 -18.39 -15.63
N LYS A 22 -3.73 -17.73 -16.54
CA LYS A 22 -4.04 -16.35 -16.95
C LYS A 22 -5.50 -16.21 -17.40
N ALA A 23 -6.05 -17.24 -18.06
CA ALA A 23 -7.45 -17.29 -18.48
C ALA A 23 -8.45 -17.36 -17.31
N SER A 24 -8.00 -17.79 -16.12
CA SER A 24 -8.85 -17.88 -14.93
C SER A 24 -8.85 -16.62 -14.07
N LEU A 25 -8.01 -15.64 -14.41
CA LEU A 25 -7.95 -14.37 -13.67
C LEU A 25 -9.17 -13.52 -13.99
N ARG A 26 -9.75 -12.93 -12.96
CA ARG A 26 -10.86 -12.00 -13.11
C ARG A 26 -10.41 -10.74 -13.85
N VAL A 27 -11.28 -10.24 -14.71
CA VAL A 27 -11.16 -8.91 -15.33
C VAL A 27 -12.11 -7.99 -14.58
N PHE A 28 -11.61 -6.90 -14.06
CA PHE A 28 -12.42 -5.89 -13.37
C PHE A 28 -12.57 -4.69 -14.31
N ASN A 29 -13.81 -4.43 -14.74
CA ASN A 29 -14.10 -3.34 -15.67
C ASN A 29 -14.67 -2.11 -14.95
N ASP A 30 -15.41 -2.32 -13.84
CA ASP A 30 -16.08 -1.28 -13.09
C ASP A 30 -15.98 -1.55 -11.58
N ASN A 31 -16.07 -0.49 -10.78
CA ASN A 31 -16.11 -0.55 -9.29
C ASN A 31 -14.96 -1.35 -8.66
N ILE A 32 -13.74 -1.02 -9.05
CA ILE A 32 -12.53 -1.65 -8.50
C ILE A 32 -12.41 -1.38 -7.00
N ASN A 33 -12.17 -2.43 -6.24
CA ASN A 33 -11.83 -2.35 -4.83
C ASN A 33 -10.33 -2.56 -4.66
N LEU A 34 -9.65 -1.57 -4.10
CA LEU A 34 -8.21 -1.61 -3.81
C LEU A 34 -7.97 -1.68 -2.31
N GLU A 35 -7.13 -2.60 -1.87
CA GLU A 35 -6.58 -2.55 -0.52
C GLU A 35 -5.14 -2.05 -0.56
N ILE A 36 -4.88 -0.89 0.07
CA ILE A 36 -3.54 -0.35 0.24
C ILE A 36 -3.05 -0.77 1.63
N VAL A 37 -1.87 -1.38 1.70
CA VAL A 37 -1.31 -1.94 2.93
C VAL A 37 0.01 -1.28 3.26
N SER A 38 0.06 -0.59 4.40
CA SER A 38 1.26 0.06 4.94
C SER A 38 1.64 -0.50 6.31
N HIS A 39 2.91 -0.32 6.68
CA HIS A 39 3.43 -0.60 8.02
C HIS A 39 4.09 0.67 8.56
N CYS A 40 3.76 1.06 9.79
CA CYS A 40 4.37 2.22 10.43
C CYS A 40 4.97 1.85 11.79
N TRP A 41 6.25 2.25 12.01
CA TRP A 41 6.96 2.14 13.27
C TRP A 41 7.92 3.31 13.44
N ASN A 42 7.70 4.13 14.48
CA ASN A 42 8.50 5.32 14.79
C ASN A 42 8.64 6.30 13.60
N TYR A 43 7.60 6.39 12.78
CA TYR A 43 7.64 7.18 11.54
C TYR A 43 6.41 8.08 11.37
N ALA A 44 5.68 8.35 12.47
CA ALA A 44 4.43 9.11 12.47
C ALA A 44 4.54 10.46 11.78
N ARG A 45 5.66 11.19 11.98
CA ARG A 45 5.89 12.52 11.40
C ARG A 45 5.94 12.55 9.86
N PHE A 46 6.28 11.44 9.22
CA PHE A 46 6.24 11.30 7.75
C PHE A 46 4.94 10.64 7.30
N PHE A 47 4.46 9.70 8.08
CA PHE A 47 3.23 8.99 7.77
C PHE A 47 2.00 9.90 7.74
N VAL A 48 2.00 11.01 8.50
CA VAL A 48 0.94 12.02 8.46
C VAL A 48 0.73 12.57 7.04
N TYR A 49 1.78 12.70 6.23
CA TYR A 49 1.65 13.19 4.84
C TYR A 49 0.92 12.19 3.95
N GLN A 50 1.19 10.88 4.09
CA GLN A 50 0.46 9.84 3.36
C GLN A 50 -1.02 9.86 3.71
N LEU A 51 -1.37 9.86 5.00
CA LEU A 51 -2.76 9.89 5.46
C LEU A 51 -3.47 11.17 5.04
N SER A 52 -2.82 12.32 5.20
CA SER A 52 -3.37 13.63 4.79
C SER A 52 -3.57 13.73 3.28
N SER A 53 -2.67 13.15 2.48
CA SER A 53 -2.82 13.14 1.02
C SER A 53 -4.05 12.34 0.57
N LEU A 54 -4.36 11.24 1.26
CA LEU A 54 -5.55 10.44 0.99
C LEU A 54 -6.85 11.18 1.38
N VAL A 55 -6.81 11.98 2.45
CA VAL A 55 -7.93 12.87 2.84
C VAL A 55 -8.12 13.98 1.81
N LYS A 56 -7.02 14.56 1.33
CA LYS A 56 -7.04 15.68 0.39
C LYS A 56 -7.42 15.27 -1.03
N TYR A 57 -6.99 14.08 -1.45
CA TYR A 57 -7.18 13.56 -2.81
C TYR A 57 -7.80 12.16 -2.77
N PRO A 58 -9.04 12.03 -2.26
CA PRO A 58 -9.71 10.74 -2.20
C PRO A 58 -10.02 10.22 -3.61
N PRO A 59 -10.13 8.89 -3.80
CA PRO A 59 -10.55 8.32 -5.06
C PRO A 59 -12.01 8.69 -5.36
N THR A 60 -12.33 8.92 -6.63
CA THR A 60 -13.71 9.26 -7.05
C THR A 60 -14.53 8.03 -7.44
N ASN A 61 -13.93 7.07 -8.12
CA ASN A 61 -14.65 5.93 -8.72
C ASN A 61 -14.21 4.56 -8.18
N MET A 62 -13.23 4.52 -7.29
CA MET A 62 -12.67 3.30 -6.72
C MET A 62 -12.91 3.27 -5.22
N GLN A 63 -13.22 2.11 -4.65
CA GLN A 63 -13.26 1.91 -3.22
C GLN A 63 -11.87 1.55 -2.69
N VAL A 64 -11.37 2.27 -1.72
CA VAL A 64 -10.07 2.03 -1.10
C VAL A 64 -10.23 1.60 0.34
N ARG A 65 -9.69 0.45 0.69
CA ARG A 65 -9.45 0.04 2.06
C ARG A 65 -7.99 0.33 2.41
N PHE A 66 -7.76 1.25 3.33
CA PHE A 66 -6.41 1.61 3.76
C PHE A 66 -6.05 0.88 5.05
N THR A 67 -5.29 -0.20 4.91
CA THR A 67 -4.86 -1.08 6.00
C THR A 67 -3.48 -0.67 6.51
N VAL A 68 -3.38 -0.38 7.80
CA VAL A 68 -2.12 -0.02 8.46
C VAL A 68 -1.83 -0.99 9.58
N PHE A 69 -0.68 -1.65 9.50
CA PHE A 69 -0.14 -2.39 10.62
C PHE A 69 0.77 -1.50 11.48
N TYR A 70 0.53 -1.48 12.78
CA TYR A 70 1.28 -0.67 13.74
C TYR A 70 1.41 -1.37 15.08
N SER A 71 2.25 -0.87 15.98
CA SER A 71 2.35 -1.35 17.35
C SER A 71 1.90 -0.27 18.32
N GLU A 72 1.22 -0.67 19.41
CA GLU A 72 0.82 0.23 20.48
C GLU A 72 2.03 0.77 21.27
N ASP A 73 3.19 0.11 21.16
CA ASP A 73 4.44 0.60 21.74
C ASP A 73 4.91 1.92 21.10
N ASP A 74 4.45 2.19 19.85
CA ASP A 74 4.67 3.45 19.15
C ASP A 74 3.50 4.42 19.43
N VAL A 75 3.67 5.21 20.50
CA VAL A 75 2.65 6.13 21.01
C VAL A 75 2.27 7.19 19.97
N GLU A 76 3.24 7.72 19.23
CA GLU A 76 2.98 8.80 18.26
C GLU A 76 2.21 8.27 17.03
N THR A 77 2.58 7.09 16.51
CA THR A 77 1.78 6.44 15.46
C THR A 77 0.39 6.11 15.97
N THR A 78 0.26 5.63 17.20
CA THR A 78 -1.05 5.31 17.79
C THR A 78 -1.95 6.54 17.87
N LYS A 79 -1.46 7.67 18.36
CA LYS A 79 -2.22 8.94 18.42
C LYS A 79 -2.62 9.42 17.03
N LEU A 80 -1.67 9.36 16.08
CA LEU A 80 -1.93 9.76 14.69
C LEU A 80 -3.08 8.94 14.09
N LEU A 81 -3.02 7.61 14.22
CA LEU A 81 -4.06 6.74 13.67
C LEU A 81 -5.41 6.92 14.36
N GLN A 82 -5.43 7.13 15.67
CA GLN A 82 -6.67 7.47 16.40
C GLN A 82 -7.31 8.75 15.88
N HIS A 83 -6.51 9.77 15.55
CA HIS A 83 -7.01 11.00 14.93
C HIS A 83 -7.64 10.71 13.56
N PHE A 84 -6.92 10.04 12.65
CA PHE A 84 -7.43 9.74 11.32
C PHE A 84 -8.64 8.79 11.33
N GLN A 85 -8.76 7.92 12.33
CA GLN A 85 -9.93 7.04 12.50
C GLN A 85 -11.24 7.84 12.60
N THR A 86 -11.20 9.08 13.09
CA THR A 86 -12.39 9.93 13.22
C THR A 86 -12.73 10.70 11.93
N ILE A 87 -11.83 10.72 10.96
CA ILE A 87 -12.01 11.48 9.72
C ILE A 87 -12.72 10.58 8.69
N VAL A 88 -13.91 11.00 8.28
CA VAL A 88 -14.65 10.34 7.21
C VAL A 88 -14.12 10.84 5.86
N VAL A 89 -13.64 9.93 5.03
CA VAL A 89 -13.13 10.22 3.70
C VAL A 89 -13.98 9.48 2.66
N PRO A 90 -14.49 10.18 1.63
CA PRO A 90 -15.29 9.52 0.58
C PRO A 90 -14.52 8.36 -0.06
N ASN A 91 -15.19 7.23 -0.23
CA ASN A 91 -14.65 6.03 -0.87
C ASN A 91 -13.40 5.42 -0.18
N VAL A 92 -13.07 5.83 1.05
CA VAL A 92 -11.95 5.32 1.82
C VAL A 92 -12.43 4.71 3.14
N GLN A 93 -12.02 3.49 3.40
CA GLN A 93 -12.24 2.78 4.66
C GLN A 93 -10.90 2.63 5.40
N TRP A 94 -10.76 3.24 6.57
CA TRP A 94 -9.62 3.02 7.45
C TRP A 94 -9.70 1.63 8.11
N ASN A 95 -8.58 0.90 8.11
CA ASN A 95 -8.45 -0.41 8.72
C ASN A 95 -7.11 -0.51 9.48
N PHE A 96 -7.08 -0.05 10.72
CA PHE A 96 -5.87 0.00 11.52
C PHE A 96 -5.74 -1.26 12.38
N GLN A 97 -4.66 -2.01 12.19
CA GLN A 97 -4.45 -3.32 12.79
C GLN A 97 -3.19 -3.32 13.65
N LYS A 98 -3.36 -3.73 14.91
CA LYS A 98 -2.27 -3.82 15.89
C LYS A 98 -1.47 -5.10 15.70
N LEU A 99 -0.15 -4.96 15.75
CA LEU A 99 0.77 -6.08 15.84
C LEU A 99 1.79 -5.81 16.97
N PRO A 100 2.20 -6.85 17.71
CA PRO A 100 3.37 -6.74 18.57
C PRO A 100 4.59 -6.30 17.78
N THR A 101 5.44 -5.42 18.36
CA THR A 101 6.62 -4.86 17.68
C THR A 101 7.50 -5.89 16.98
N PRO A 102 7.83 -7.06 17.59
CA PRO A 102 8.66 -8.06 16.90
C PRO A 102 8.02 -8.66 15.65
N LEU A 103 6.68 -8.68 15.57
CA LEU A 103 5.95 -9.14 14.39
C LEU A 103 5.80 -8.02 13.36
N LEU A 104 5.58 -6.78 13.81
CA LEU A 104 5.46 -5.60 12.95
C LEU A 104 6.74 -5.37 12.13
N LEU A 105 7.91 -5.48 12.76
CA LEU A 105 9.21 -5.32 12.11
C LEU A 105 9.49 -6.38 11.02
N ARG A 106 8.78 -7.50 11.07
CA ARG A 106 8.78 -8.52 10.03
C ARG A 106 7.66 -8.24 9.02
N ARG A 107 7.83 -7.22 8.18
CA ARG A 107 6.80 -6.71 7.23
C ARG A 107 6.06 -7.81 6.45
N ALA A 108 6.72 -8.93 6.15
CA ALA A 108 6.11 -10.07 5.47
C ALA A 108 4.91 -10.65 6.25
N ILE A 109 4.90 -10.57 7.59
CA ILE A 109 3.80 -11.10 8.41
C ILE A 109 2.52 -10.31 8.14
N GLY A 110 2.56 -8.98 8.24
CA GLY A 110 1.40 -8.13 7.97
C GLY A 110 0.97 -8.21 6.50
N ARG A 111 1.91 -8.19 5.55
CA ARG A 111 1.61 -8.33 4.11
C ARG A 111 0.93 -9.66 3.81
N ASN A 112 1.43 -10.77 4.33
CA ASN A 112 0.80 -12.09 4.16
C ASN A 112 -0.56 -12.17 4.84
N HIS A 113 -0.73 -11.53 6.01
CA HIS A 113 -2.01 -11.48 6.70
C HIS A 113 -3.04 -10.73 5.83
N ALA A 114 -2.72 -9.53 5.37
CA ALA A 114 -3.57 -8.76 4.48
C ALA A 114 -3.91 -9.54 3.19
N SER A 115 -2.91 -10.11 2.51
CA SER A 115 -3.12 -10.88 1.27
C SER A 115 -4.07 -12.07 1.43
N LYS A 116 -4.06 -12.72 2.61
CA LYS A 116 -4.94 -13.86 2.87
C LYS A 116 -6.35 -13.46 3.24
N GLN A 117 -6.55 -12.26 3.75
CA GLN A 117 -7.84 -11.80 4.26
C GLN A 117 -8.53 -10.78 3.37
N THR A 118 -7.80 -10.19 2.45
CA THR A 118 -8.36 -9.18 1.53
C THR A 118 -9.53 -9.74 0.73
N LYS A 119 -10.53 -8.91 0.56
CA LYS A 119 -11.65 -9.13 -0.37
C LYS A 119 -11.59 -8.14 -1.53
N ALA A 120 -10.56 -7.30 -1.56
CA ALA A 120 -10.33 -6.36 -2.63
C ALA A 120 -9.90 -7.08 -3.91
N ASP A 121 -10.13 -6.44 -5.04
CA ASP A 121 -9.74 -6.95 -6.35
C ASP A 121 -8.25 -6.82 -6.57
N TRP A 122 -7.66 -5.77 -5.99
CA TRP A 122 -6.23 -5.48 -6.02
C TRP A 122 -5.70 -5.16 -4.63
N ILE A 123 -4.45 -5.54 -4.39
CA ILE A 123 -3.72 -5.17 -3.18
C ILE A 123 -2.44 -4.42 -3.55
N TRP A 124 -2.23 -3.26 -2.92
CA TRP A 124 -1.03 -2.45 -3.10
C TRP A 124 -0.23 -2.39 -1.80
N PHE A 125 0.98 -2.91 -1.81
CA PHE A 125 1.91 -2.77 -0.70
C PHE A 125 2.68 -1.46 -0.83
N ALA A 126 2.28 -0.45 -0.07
CA ALA A 126 2.89 0.87 -0.05
C ALA A 126 3.77 1.04 1.19
N ASP A 127 4.88 1.75 1.05
CA ASP A 127 5.64 2.21 2.21
C ASP A 127 4.96 3.45 2.82
N CYS A 128 5.15 3.69 4.13
CA CYS A 128 4.42 4.70 4.88
C CYS A 128 4.88 6.15 4.63
N ASP A 129 5.84 6.35 3.75
CA ASP A 129 6.36 7.66 3.29
C ASP A 129 5.94 8.00 1.85
N MET A 130 5.07 7.21 1.27
CA MET A 130 4.46 7.48 -0.04
C MET A 130 3.37 8.52 0.09
N VAL A 131 3.34 9.51 -0.79
CA VAL A 131 2.30 10.55 -0.84
C VAL A 131 1.46 10.39 -2.10
N PHE A 132 0.15 10.36 -1.96
CA PHE A 132 -0.77 10.30 -3.10
C PHE A 132 -0.98 11.72 -3.63
N HIS A 133 -0.54 12.00 -4.86
CA HIS A 133 -0.82 13.27 -5.50
C HIS A 133 -2.26 13.31 -6.06
N GLU A 134 -2.71 14.48 -6.46
CA GLU A 134 -4.02 14.69 -7.06
C GLU A 134 -4.23 13.77 -8.26
N GLY A 135 -5.37 13.08 -8.30
CA GLY A 135 -5.73 12.14 -9.36
C GLY A 135 -4.94 10.83 -9.39
N CYS A 136 -4.01 10.59 -8.45
CA CYS A 136 -3.17 9.39 -8.42
C CYS A 136 -4.02 8.10 -8.41
N LEU A 137 -5.01 8.03 -7.52
CA LEU A 137 -5.85 6.85 -7.36
C LEU A 137 -6.83 6.68 -8.53
N ASP A 138 -7.35 7.79 -9.07
CA ASP A 138 -8.24 7.74 -10.24
C ASP A 138 -7.47 7.31 -11.50
N THR A 139 -6.24 7.76 -11.66
CA THR A 139 -5.35 7.29 -12.74
C THR A 139 -5.03 5.82 -12.59
N LEU A 140 -4.74 5.36 -11.35
CA LEU A 140 -4.51 3.95 -11.08
C LEU A 140 -5.74 3.10 -11.42
N GLU A 141 -6.94 3.56 -11.05
CA GLU A 141 -8.20 2.88 -11.38
C GLU A 141 -8.34 2.67 -12.90
N GLN A 142 -8.09 3.73 -13.68
CA GLN A 142 -8.14 3.63 -15.16
C GLN A 142 -7.10 2.64 -15.70
N LEU A 143 -5.91 2.60 -15.12
CA LEU A 143 -4.86 1.67 -15.53
C LEU A 143 -5.16 0.21 -15.15
N LEU A 144 -5.92 -0.03 -14.09
CA LEU A 144 -6.26 -1.38 -13.63
C LEU A 144 -7.48 -1.97 -14.37
N LYS A 145 -8.32 -1.14 -14.97
CA LYS A 145 -9.48 -1.60 -15.74
C LYS A 145 -9.07 -2.52 -16.89
N GLY A 146 -9.76 -3.63 -17.03
CA GLY A 146 -9.53 -4.60 -18.08
C GLY A 146 -8.24 -5.41 -17.97
N ARG A 147 -7.43 -5.21 -16.91
CA ARG A 147 -6.17 -5.95 -16.74
C ARG A 147 -6.37 -7.33 -16.15
N GLN A 148 -5.54 -8.25 -16.63
CA GLN A 148 -5.39 -9.62 -16.12
C GLN A 148 -3.97 -9.89 -15.63
N ASP A 149 -3.22 -8.83 -15.30
CA ASP A 149 -1.86 -8.97 -14.81
C ASP A 149 -1.88 -9.52 -13.38
N ILE A 150 -0.94 -10.40 -13.06
CA ILE A 150 -0.76 -10.90 -11.70
C ILE A 150 -0.06 -9.85 -10.83
N LEU A 151 0.85 -9.08 -11.43
CA LEU A 151 1.63 -8.03 -10.78
C LEU A 151 1.65 -6.78 -11.65
N VAL A 152 1.50 -5.64 -11.00
CA VAL A 152 1.63 -4.32 -11.60
C VAL A 152 2.65 -3.52 -10.80
N PHE A 153 3.61 -2.91 -11.46
CA PHE A 153 4.63 -2.05 -10.86
C PHE A 153 4.57 -0.66 -11.47
N PRO A 154 4.83 0.40 -10.69
CA PRO A 154 5.02 1.73 -11.26
C PRO A 154 6.30 1.73 -12.11
N ASP A 155 6.21 2.32 -13.30
CA ASP A 155 7.35 2.51 -14.19
C ASP A 155 8.23 3.68 -13.73
N THR A 156 7.62 4.70 -13.15
CA THR A 156 8.28 5.91 -12.69
C THR A 156 7.81 6.28 -11.29
N LEU A 157 8.76 6.66 -10.44
CA LEU A 157 8.48 7.21 -9.11
C LEU A 157 8.96 8.66 -9.08
N LEU A 158 8.08 9.56 -8.65
CA LEU A 158 8.48 10.93 -8.31
C LEU A 158 9.06 10.93 -6.91
N VAL A 159 10.25 11.47 -6.77
CA VAL A 159 10.94 11.59 -5.48
C VAL A 159 11.28 13.04 -5.19
N THR A 160 11.29 13.41 -3.92
CA THR A 160 11.83 14.70 -3.50
C THR A 160 13.35 14.70 -3.63
N PRO A 161 13.99 15.86 -3.90
CA PRO A 161 15.44 15.97 -3.81
C PRO A 161 15.90 15.56 -2.39
N LEU A 162 17.11 14.98 -2.31
CA LEU A 162 17.71 14.70 -1.01
C LEU A 162 17.89 16.01 -0.25
N LEU A 163 17.25 16.12 0.89
CA LEU A 163 17.41 17.25 1.80
C LEU A 163 18.66 17.03 2.65
N THR A 164 19.40 18.09 2.95
CA THR A 164 20.52 18.04 3.89
C THR A 164 19.96 17.99 5.32
N GLU A 165 20.73 17.45 6.28
CA GLU A 165 20.33 17.42 7.70
C GLU A 165 20.02 18.80 8.28
N ALA A 166 20.60 19.86 7.70
CA ALA A 166 20.37 21.25 8.08
C ALA A 166 19.13 21.87 7.40
N ASP A 167 18.41 21.15 6.56
CA ASP A 167 17.23 21.66 5.89
C ASP A 167 16.12 21.98 6.93
N PRO A 168 15.51 23.18 6.88
CA PRO A 168 14.46 23.57 7.81
C PRO A 168 13.26 22.62 7.83
N MET A 169 12.99 21.91 6.73
CA MET A 169 11.91 20.91 6.67
C MET A 169 12.21 19.64 7.46
N ILE A 170 13.51 19.39 7.78
CA ILE A 170 13.91 18.22 8.57
C ILE A 170 14.02 18.58 10.05
N SER A 171 14.41 19.82 10.35
CA SER A 171 14.71 20.30 11.70
C SER A 171 13.51 20.93 12.43
N ALA A 172 12.35 20.98 11.81
CA ALA A 172 11.12 21.57 12.36
C ALA A 172 10.33 20.61 13.26
#